data_c162dbe6ec9c34e78e331989461e3106
#
_entry.id   c162dbe6ec9c34e78e331989461e3106
#
_cell.length_a   1.000
_cell.length_b   1.000
_cell.length_c   1.000
_cell.angle_alpha   90.00
_cell.angle_beta   90.00
_cell.angle_gamma   90.00
#
_symmetry.space_group_name_H-M   'P 1'
#
loop_
_entity.id
_entity.type
_entity.pdbx_description
1 polymer ?
#
loop_
_entity_poly.entity_id
_entity_poly.type
_entity_poly.pdbx_seq_one_letter_code
_entity_poly.pdbx_strand_id
1 'polypeptide(L)'
;MSETPNPTSRTRVVREPDRAVYDRAAAYEILDEGFICHVGFSLEGQPYVIPTSYGRDGDVLYIHGSAASRMLRSLESGIPVCVTVTLLDGLVLARSIFNHSMNYRSVVVLGTALGVKDPAEKLKVLRLLSEHILPGRWDDSRQPNEKELKATTALRLPITEFSAKVRQGPVVDDEEDYAFPTWAGIVPLTMKTGIPINDGRLDPTFEVPEYAKNYSRKR
;
A
#
# COMPACT_ATOMS: atom_id res chain seq x y z
N MET A 1 -24.59 0.67 -6.83
CA MET A 1 -24.06 -0.40 -5.96
C MET A 1 -22.98 -1.10 -6.78
N SER A 2 -21.70 -0.99 -6.44
CA SER A 2 -20.63 -1.68 -7.16
C SER A 2 -20.77 -3.18 -6.85
N GLU A 3 -20.89 -3.99 -7.88
CA GLU A 3 -20.92 -5.45 -7.72
C GLU A 3 -19.62 -5.89 -7.03
N THR A 4 -19.77 -6.65 -5.95
CA THR A 4 -18.63 -7.32 -5.32
C THR A 4 -18.10 -8.36 -6.29
N PRO A 5 -16.85 -8.26 -6.79
CA PRO A 5 -16.35 -9.21 -7.76
C PRO A 5 -16.24 -10.60 -7.14
N ASN A 6 -16.67 -11.61 -7.88
CA ASN A 6 -16.48 -12.99 -7.46
C ASN A 6 -14.98 -13.32 -7.43
N PRO A 7 -14.48 -13.97 -6.37
CA PRO A 7 -13.09 -14.37 -6.31
C PRO A 7 -12.76 -15.39 -7.42
N THR A 8 -11.64 -15.16 -8.09
CA THR A 8 -11.07 -16.13 -9.05
C THR A 8 -10.37 -17.27 -8.30
N SER A 9 -9.93 -18.29 -9.01
CA SER A 9 -9.13 -19.36 -8.41
C SER A 9 -7.83 -18.84 -7.77
N ARG A 10 -7.27 -17.72 -8.28
CA ARG A 10 -6.03 -17.12 -7.79
C ARG A 10 -6.25 -16.18 -6.59
N THR A 11 -7.42 -15.56 -6.48
CA THR A 11 -7.72 -14.59 -5.42
C THR A 11 -8.54 -15.17 -4.27
N ARG A 12 -9.06 -16.39 -4.43
CA ARG A 12 -9.81 -17.05 -3.37
C ARG A 12 -8.94 -17.31 -2.15
N VAL A 13 -9.33 -16.75 -1.01
CA VAL A 13 -8.69 -17.03 0.28
C VAL A 13 -9.17 -18.37 0.77
N VAL A 14 -8.27 -19.37 0.81
CA VAL A 14 -8.59 -20.75 1.19
C VAL A 14 -8.38 -20.96 2.70
N ARG A 15 -7.26 -20.46 3.24
CA ARG A 15 -6.98 -20.55 4.68
C ARG A 15 -7.59 -19.35 5.39
N GLU A 16 -8.38 -19.61 6.45
CA GLU A 16 -9.11 -18.59 7.20
C GLU A 16 -10.04 -17.77 6.27
N PRO A 17 -10.99 -18.42 5.62
CA PRO A 17 -11.87 -17.79 4.64
C PRO A 17 -12.73 -16.68 5.26
N ASP A 18 -13.03 -16.76 6.55
CA ASP A 18 -13.80 -15.74 7.29
C ASP A 18 -13.09 -14.38 7.38
N ARG A 19 -11.77 -14.36 7.13
CA ARG A 19 -10.98 -13.14 7.06
C ARG A 19 -10.95 -12.53 5.65
N ALA A 20 -11.52 -13.23 4.65
CA ALA A 20 -11.53 -12.75 3.28
C ALA A 20 -12.52 -11.60 3.11
N VAL A 21 -12.09 -10.56 2.41
CA VAL A 21 -12.90 -9.42 2.02
C VAL A 21 -12.76 -9.22 0.52
N TYR A 22 -13.86 -9.30 -0.20
CA TYR A 22 -13.91 -9.09 -1.65
C TYR A 22 -14.64 -7.81 -2.02
N ASP A 23 -15.14 -7.09 -1.02
CA ASP A 23 -15.73 -5.77 -1.22
C ASP A 23 -14.68 -4.78 -1.71
N ARG A 24 -15.00 -4.08 -2.78
CA ARG A 24 -14.10 -3.16 -3.46
C ARG A 24 -13.81 -1.92 -2.62
N ALA A 25 -14.82 -1.39 -1.93
CA ALA A 25 -14.65 -0.21 -1.10
C ALA A 25 -13.70 -0.49 0.09
N ALA A 26 -13.90 -1.62 0.77
CA ALA A 26 -13.00 -2.03 1.85
C ALA A 26 -11.55 -2.27 1.38
N ALA A 27 -11.36 -2.86 0.19
CA ALA A 27 -10.02 -2.99 -0.40
C ALA A 27 -9.39 -1.62 -0.70
N TYR A 28 -10.19 -0.66 -1.18
CA TYR A 28 -9.72 0.69 -1.49
C TYR A 28 -9.34 1.48 -0.24
N GLU A 29 -10.09 1.36 0.85
CA GLU A 29 -9.72 1.96 2.14
C GLU A 29 -8.32 1.51 2.59
N ILE A 30 -8.00 0.22 2.45
CA ILE A 30 -6.67 -0.31 2.79
C ILE A 30 -5.59 0.26 1.85
N LEU A 31 -5.88 0.33 0.55
CA LEU A 31 -4.97 0.88 -0.45
C LEU A 31 -4.76 2.38 -0.26
N ASP A 32 -5.79 3.13 0.13
CA ASP A 32 -5.71 4.57 0.34
C ASP A 32 -5.00 4.93 1.65
N GLU A 33 -5.02 4.05 2.65
CA GLU A 33 -4.29 4.23 3.91
C GLU A 33 -2.80 3.87 3.79
N GLY A 34 -2.43 2.90 2.96
CA GLY A 34 -1.05 2.44 2.81
C GLY A 34 -0.14 3.46 2.11
N PHE A 35 1.15 3.49 2.45
CA PHE A 35 2.18 4.32 1.79
C PHE A 35 3.01 3.53 0.80
N ILE A 36 3.26 2.28 1.12
CA ILE A 36 4.19 1.40 0.42
C ILE A 36 3.44 0.14 0.02
N CYS A 37 3.63 -0.25 -1.23
CA CYS A 37 3.28 -1.57 -1.70
C CYS A 37 4.54 -2.41 -1.95
N HIS A 38 4.38 -3.72 -1.94
CA HIS A 38 5.39 -4.67 -2.34
C HIS A 38 5.03 -5.22 -3.71
N VAL A 39 5.88 -5.00 -4.68
CA VAL A 39 5.68 -5.42 -6.07
C VAL A 39 6.42 -6.73 -6.30
N GLY A 40 5.68 -7.82 -6.40
CA GLY A 40 6.19 -9.16 -6.69
C GLY A 40 6.11 -9.47 -8.18
N PHE A 41 7.19 -9.97 -8.76
CA PHE A 41 7.26 -10.42 -10.16
C PHE A 41 8.35 -11.47 -10.33
N SER A 42 8.34 -12.19 -11.45
CA SER A 42 9.40 -13.15 -11.80
C SER A 42 10.08 -12.73 -13.11
N LEU A 43 11.40 -12.76 -13.12
CA LEU A 43 12.20 -12.50 -14.30
C LEU A 43 13.17 -13.68 -14.50
N GLU A 44 13.08 -14.33 -15.66
CA GLU A 44 13.90 -15.51 -16.00
C GLU A 44 13.83 -16.62 -14.92
N GLY A 45 12.65 -16.80 -14.33
CA GLY A 45 12.42 -17.78 -13.26
C GLY A 45 12.84 -17.32 -11.87
N GLN A 46 13.56 -16.22 -11.73
CA GLN A 46 13.95 -15.64 -10.43
C GLN A 46 12.83 -14.73 -9.91
N PRO A 47 12.25 -15.02 -8.72
CA PRO A 47 11.29 -14.12 -8.09
C PRO A 47 11.97 -12.90 -7.46
N TYR A 48 11.29 -11.77 -7.54
CA TYR A 48 11.66 -10.51 -6.90
C TYR A 48 10.47 -9.94 -6.15
N VAL A 49 10.72 -9.29 -5.01
CA VAL A 49 9.75 -8.48 -4.27
C VAL A 49 10.40 -7.15 -3.94
N ILE A 50 9.88 -6.06 -4.48
CA ILE A 50 10.47 -4.72 -4.32
C ILE A 50 9.44 -3.77 -3.70
N PRO A 51 9.75 -3.14 -2.55
CA PRO A 51 8.91 -2.10 -1.99
C PRO A 51 8.99 -0.81 -2.81
N THR A 52 7.86 -0.15 -3.01
CA THR A 52 7.79 1.16 -3.66
C THR A 52 6.57 1.95 -3.19
N SER A 53 6.62 3.26 -3.33
CA SER A 53 5.43 4.10 -3.17
C SER A 53 4.47 3.88 -4.34
N TYR A 54 3.20 4.12 -4.09
CA TYR A 54 2.13 3.96 -5.08
C TYR A 54 1.04 5.00 -4.84
N GLY A 55 0.10 5.09 -5.75
CA GLY A 55 -1.15 5.83 -5.59
C GLY A 55 -2.29 5.10 -6.29
N ARG A 56 -3.53 5.40 -5.92
CA ARG A 56 -4.73 4.85 -6.53
C ARG A 56 -5.64 5.96 -7.03
N ASP A 57 -6.15 5.77 -8.23
CA ASP A 57 -7.24 6.58 -8.77
C ASP A 57 -8.29 5.65 -9.39
N GLY A 58 -9.52 5.73 -8.90
CA GLY A 58 -10.57 4.79 -9.31
C GLY A 58 -10.12 3.33 -9.13
N ASP A 59 -10.24 2.57 -10.20
CA ASP A 59 -9.91 1.14 -10.25
C ASP A 59 -8.47 0.88 -10.75
N VAL A 60 -7.54 1.82 -10.53
CA VAL A 60 -6.17 1.71 -11.05
C VAL A 60 -5.16 2.06 -9.96
N LEU A 61 -4.15 1.19 -9.79
CA LEU A 61 -2.94 1.49 -9.05
C LEU A 61 -1.88 2.07 -9.97
N TYR A 62 -1.13 3.03 -9.47
CA TYR A 62 -0.02 3.65 -10.18
C TYR A 62 1.26 3.50 -9.37
N ILE A 63 2.35 3.16 -10.07
CA ILE A 63 3.72 3.16 -9.53
C ILE A 63 4.62 3.94 -10.47
N HIS A 64 5.71 4.49 -9.95
CA HIS A 64 6.67 5.24 -10.76
C HIS A 64 8.10 5.02 -10.28
N GLY A 65 9.03 5.49 -11.07
CA GLY A 65 10.45 5.52 -10.71
C GLY A 65 11.34 5.85 -11.90
N SER A 66 12.63 5.62 -11.73
CA SER A 66 13.60 5.89 -12.79
C SER A 66 13.32 5.02 -14.03
N ALA A 67 13.42 5.61 -15.22
CA ALA A 67 13.38 4.88 -16.49
C ALA A 67 14.50 3.83 -16.64
N ALA A 68 15.56 3.92 -15.83
CA ALA A 68 16.62 2.92 -15.76
C ALA A 68 16.27 1.73 -14.84
N SER A 69 15.15 1.79 -14.09
CA SER A 69 14.75 0.73 -13.17
C SER A 69 14.49 -0.59 -13.91
N ARG A 70 15.19 -1.65 -13.50
CA ARG A 70 14.96 -2.99 -14.01
C ARG A 70 13.52 -3.45 -13.77
N MET A 71 13.00 -3.25 -12.55
CA MET A 71 11.61 -3.59 -12.21
C MET A 71 10.63 -2.95 -13.19
N LEU A 72 10.68 -1.62 -13.35
CA LEU A 72 9.70 -0.90 -14.18
C LEU A 72 9.78 -1.33 -15.65
N ARG A 73 10.98 -1.54 -16.19
CA ARG A 73 11.17 -2.05 -17.56
C ARG A 73 10.63 -3.46 -17.74
N SER A 74 10.87 -4.34 -16.77
CA SER A 74 10.34 -5.71 -16.81
C SER A 74 8.81 -5.72 -16.73
N LEU A 75 8.23 -4.90 -15.85
CA LEU A 75 6.76 -4.81 -15.76
C LEU A 75 6.14 -4.20 -17.01
N GLU A 76 6.78 -3.20 -17.62
CA GLU A 76 6.33 -2.56 -18.86
C GLU A 76 6.34 -3.53 -20.06
N SER A 77 7.18 -4.58 -20.02
CA SER A 77 7.18 -5.63 -21.04
C SER A 77 5.97 -6.59 -20.95
N GLY A 78 5.08 -6.42 -19.96
CA GLY A 78 3.83 -7.15 -19.83
C GLY A 78 3.93 -8.44 -19.03
N ILE A 79 4.97 -8.61 -18.19
CA ILE A 79 5.02 -9.77 -17.29
C ILE A 79 3.98 -9.66 -16.18
N PRO A 80 3.47 -10.80 -15.65
CA PRO A 80 2.55 -10.81 -14.54
C PRO A 80 3.16 -10.17 -13.28
N VAL A 81 2.33 -9.46 -12.55
CA VAL A 81 2.71 -8.78 -11.32
C VAL A 81 1.72 -9.07 -10.19
N CYS A 82 2.25 -9.13 -8.98
CA CYS A 82 1.49 -9.17 -7.74
C CYS A 82 1.86 -7.93 -6.90
N VAL A 83 0.88 -7.09 -6.61
CA VAL A 83 1.06 -5.92 -5.74
C VAL A 83 0.37 -6.16 -4.42
N THR A 84 1.11 -6.05 -3.31
CA THR A 84 0.58 -6.27 -1.96
C THR A 84 0.77 -5.03 -1.09
N VAL A 85 -0.30 -4.64 -0.40
CA VAL A 85 -0.29 -3.63 0.67
C VAL A 85 -0.69 -4.31 1.96
N THR A 86 0.01 -4.01 3.05
CA THR A 86 -0.29 -4.57 4.38
C THR A 86 -0.20 -3.49 5.43
N LEU A 87 -1.22 -3.41 6.27
CA LEU A 87 -1.31 -2.56 7.44
C LEU A 87 -1.33 -3.45 8.68
N LEU A 88 -0.49 -3.15 9.65
CA LEU A 88 -0.41 -3.87 10.91
C LEU A 88 -1.10 -3.04 12.00
N ASP A 89 -2.17 -3.59 12.58
CA ASP A 89 -3.04 -2.86 13.51
C ASP A 89 -2.83 -3.29 14.98
N GLY A 90 -2.19 -4.44 15.24
CA GLY A 90 -1.91 -4.85 16.62
C GLY A 90 -1.28 -6.24 16.73
N LEU A 91 -0.61 -6.46 17.86
CA LEU A 91 -0.13 -7.77 18.26
C LEU A 91 -1.19 -8.44 19.14
N VAL A 92 -1.51 -9.68 18.84
CA VAL A 92 -2.49 -10.47 19.59
C VAL A 92 -1.72 -11.54 20.36
N LEU A 93 -1.62 -11.31 21.67
CA LEU A 93 -0.86 -12.16 22.60
C LEU A 93 -1.83 -13.02 23.37
N ALA A 94 -1.84 -14.29 23.05
CA ALA A 94 -2.67 -15.31 23.67
C ALA A 94 -1.96 -15.92 24.90
N ARG A 95 -2.65 -16.77 25.64
CA ARG A 95 -2.04 -17.53 26.74
C ARG A 95 -1.16 -18.64 26.18
N SER A 96 -1.60 -19.27 25.11
CA SER A 96 -0.79 -20.21 24.34
C SER A 96 0.03 -19.47 23.27
N ILE A 97 1.33 -19.78 23.16
CA ILE A 97 2.18 -19.25 22.08
C ILE A 97 1.65 -19.65 20.70
N PHE A 98 1.03 -20.82 20.61
CA PHE A 98 0.42 -21.33 19.40
C PHE A 98 -0.69 -20.40 18.86
N ASN A 99 -1.44 -19.75 19.75
CA ASN A 99 -2.56 -18.87 19.46
C ASN A 99 -2.15 -17.38 19.31
N HIS A 100 -0.85 -17.06 19.45
CA HIS A 100 -0.35 -15.72 19.11
C HIS A 100 -0.66 -15.36 17.65
N SER A 101 -1.04 -14.12 17.43
CA SER A 101 -1.44 -13.62 16.09
C SER A 101 -1.21 -12.13 15.97
N MET A 102 -1.67 -11.57 14.86
CA MET A 102 -1.65 -10.12 14.58
C MET A 102 -3.01 -9.68 14.06
N ASN A 103 -3.47 -8.50 14.47
CA ASN A 103 -4.53 -7.79 13.77
C ASN A 103 -3.91 -7.03 12.61
N TYR A 104 -4.45 -7.21 11.42
CA TYR A 104 -3.91 -6.66 10.18
C TYR A 104 -5.00 -6.51 9.12
N ARG A 105 -4.72 -5.66 8.16
CA ARG A 105 -5.48 -5.51 6.91
C ARG A 105 -4.51 -5.61 5.74
N SER A 106 -4.84 -6.39 4.72
CA SER A 106 -4.00 -6.53 3.54
C SER A 106 -4.81 -6.64 2.27
N VAL A 107 -4.25 -6.15 1.17
CA VAL A 107 -4.80 -6.30 -0.19
C VAL A 107 -3.72 -6.87 -1.08
N VAL A 108 -4.10 -7.84 -1.90
CA VAL A 108 -3.30 -8.40 -2.98
C VAL A 108 -4.00 -8.08 -4.28
N VAL A 109 -3.31 -7.45 -5.22
CA VAL A 109 -3.78 -7.17 -6.58
C VAL A 109 -2.92 -7.93 -7.57
N LEU A 110 -3.56 -8.68 -8.44
CA LEU A 110 -2.90 -9.46 -9.50
C LEU A 110 -3.23 -8.85 -10.86
N GLY A 111 -2.26 -8.86 -11.76
CA GLY A 111 -2.50 -8.35 -13.12
C GLY A 111 -1.24 -8.19 -13.94
N THR A 112 -1.34 -7.34 -14.93
CA THR A 112 -0.25 -6.91 -15.81
C THR A 112 -0.22 -5.39 -15.82
N ALA A 113 0.93 -4.81 -15.53
CA ALA A 113 1.09 -3.36 -15.55
C ALA A 113 1.28 -2.85 -16.98
N LEU A 114 0.79 -1.65 -17.24
CA LEU A 114 0.85 -0.97 -18.53
C LEU A 114 1.61 0.35 -18.39
N GLY A 115 2.47 0.67 -19.36
CA GLY A 115 3.21 1.92 -19.38
C GLY A 115 2.32 3.14 -19.63
N VAL A 116 2.49 4.20 -18.87
CA VAL A 116 1.90 5.51 -19.12
C VAL A 116 2.82 6.27 -20.06
N LYS A 117 2.41 6.41 -21.34
CA LYS A 117 3.25 6.99 -22.39
C LYS A 117 3.01 8.49 -22.61
N ASP A 118 1.75 8.92 -22.46
CA ASP A 118 1.40 10.33 -22.64
C ASP A 118 2.00 11.19 -21.54
N PRO A 119 2.75 12.28 -21.89
CA PRO A 119 3.37 13.18 -20.90
C PRO A 119 2.36 13.85 -19.97
N ALA A 120 1.18 14.20 -20.46
CA ALA A 120 0.15 14.84 -19.65
C ALA A 120 -0.47 13.85 -18.66
N GLU A 121 -0.72 12.59 -19.09
CA GLU A 121 -1.14 11.51 -18.19
C GLU A 121 -0.06 11.22 -17.15
N LYS A 122 1.22 11.15 -17.54
CA LYS A 122 2.34 10.95 -16.63
C LYS A 122 2.41 12.03 -15.55
N LEU A 123 2.21 13.29 -15.92
CA LEU A 123 2.18 14.41 -14.96
C LEU A 123 1.03 14.25 -13.94
N LYS A 124 -0.17 13.84 -14.40
CA LYS A 124 -1.29 13.51 -13.51
C LYS A 124 -0.95 12.38 -12.54
N VAL A 125 -0.28 11.33 -13.01
CA VAL A 125 0.17 10.23 -12.15
C VAL A 125 1.16 10.71 -11.09
N LEU A 126 2.13 11.56 -11.44
CA LEU A 126 3.08 12.11 -10.48
C LEU A 126 2.39 13.00 -9.44
N ARG A 127 1.40 13.80 -9.85
CA ARG A 127 0.55 14.55 -8.92
C ARG A 127 -0.20 13.61 -7.98
N LEU A 128 -0.86 12.60 -8.52
CA LEU A 128 -1.60 11.60 -7.73
C LEU A 128 -0.71 10.96 -6.66
N LEU A 129 0.49 10.53 -7.03
CA LEU A 129 1.45 9.92 -6.11
C LEU A 129 1.92 10.90 -5.02
N SER A 130 2.17 12.15 -5.39
CA SER A 130 2.53 13.19 -4.42
C SER A 130 1.40 13.44 -3.42
N GLU A 131 0.18 13.62 -3.91
CA GLU A 131 -1.00 13.87 -3.09
C GLU A 131 -1.41 12.65 -2.25
N HIS A 132 -1.13 11.43 -2.73
CA HIS A 132 -1.34 10.22 -1.94
C HIS A 132 -0.41 10.17 -0.72
N ILE A 133 0.84 10.61 -0.86
CA ILE A 133 1.84 10.62 0.21
C ILE A 133 1.61 11.79 1.16
N LEU A 134 1.49 12.99 0.62
CA LEU A 134 1.37 14.23 1.38
C LEU A 134 0.44 15.22 0.65
N PRO A 135 -0.86 15.23 0.98
CA PRO A 135 -1.84 16.14 0.38
C PRO A 135 -1.43 17.61 0.53
N GLY A 136 -1.54 18.38 -0.55
CA GLY A 136 -1.18 19.80 -0.63
C GLY A 136 0.30 20.06 -1.00
N ARG A 137 1.15 19.03 -1.03
CA ARG A 137 2.57 19.23 -1.36
C ARG A 137 2.83 19.50 -2.82
N TRP A 138 1.99 18.98 -3.72
CA TRP A 138 2.18 19.15 -5.16
C TRP A 138 2.15 20.59 -5.59
N ASP A 139 1.17 21.36 -5.12
CA ASP A 139 0.99 22.77 -5.51
C ASP A 139 2.04 23.69 -4.86
N ASP A 140 2.66 23.26 -3.76
CA ASP A 140 3.73 23.97 -3.04
C ASP A 140 5.15 23.58 -3.53
N SER A 141 5.25 22.78 -4.58
CA SER A 141 6.52 22.30 -5.11
C SER A 141 6.70 22.69 -6.58
N ARG A 142 7.96 22.88 -6.99
CA ARG A 142 8.30 23.05 -8.40
C ARG A 142 7.85 21.82 -9.20
N GLN A 143 7.13 22.07 -10.27
CA GLN A 143 6.67 21.02 -11.16
C GLN A 143 7.84 20.35 -11.92
N PRO A 144 7.73 19.05 -12.28
CA PRO A 144 8.73 18.35 -13.06
C PRO A 144 8.94 19.04 -14.43
N ASN A 145 10.18 19.17 -14.85
CA ASN A 145 10.52 19.61 -16.19
C ASN A 145 10.49 18.45 -17.19
N GLU A 146 10.62 18.75 -18.48
CA GLU A 146 10.58 17.74 -19.55
C GLU A 146 11.66 16.66 -19.41
N LYS A 147 12.86 17.03 -18.96
CA LYS A 147 13.98 16.09 -18.75
C LYS A 147 13.65 15.11 -17.63
N GLU A 148 13.08 15.61 -16.54
CA GLU A 148 12.65 14.80 -15.39
C GLU A 148 11.49 13.87 -15.78
N LEU A 149 10.52 14.35 -16.56
CA LEU A 149 9.42 13.52 -17.08
C LEU A 149 9.93 12.42 -18.03
N LYS A 150 10.93 12.71 -18.88
CA LYS A 150 11.56 11.70 -19.74
C LYS A 150 12.35 10.66 -18.95
N ALA A 151 13.00 11.07 -17.86
CA ALA A 151 13.75 10.16 -16.97
C ALA A 151 12.86 9.33 -16.04
N THR A 152 11.54 9.57 -16.02
CA THR A 152 10.59 8.87 -15.17
C THR A 152 9.71 7.93 -15.98
N THR A 153 9.62 6.67 -15.54
CA THR A 153 8.62 5.71 -15.98
C THR A 153 7.48 5.69 -14.97
N ALA A 154 6.26 5.76 -15.47
CA ALA A 154 5.03 5.53 -14.71
C ALA A 154 4.28 4.34 -15.31
N LEU A 155 3.76 3.48 -14.44
CA LEU A 155 2.97 2.31 -14.80
C LEU A 155 1.62 2.38 -14.13
N ARG A 156 0.60 1.86 -14.82
CA ARG A 156 -0.76 1.66 -14.31
C ARG A 156 -1.08 0.18 -14.23
N LEU A 157 -1.68 -0.25 -13.13
CA LEU A 157 -2.16 -1.61 -12.91
C LEU A 157 -3.67 -1.56 -12.62
N PRO A 158 -4.53 -2.01 -13.54
CA PRO A 158 -5.97 -2.12 -13.27
C PRO A 158 -6.26 -3.07 -12.09
N ILE A 159 -7.13 -2.66 -11.17
CA ILE A 159 -7.56 -3.46 -10.02
C ILE A 159 -8.76 -4.33 -10.45
N THR A 160 -8.54 -5.25 -11.36
CA THR A 160 -9.58 -6.17 -11.85
C THR A 160 -9.63 -7.47 -11.08
N GLU A 161 -8.49 -7.91 -10.57
CA GLU A 161 -8.34 -9.17 -9.85
C GLU A 161 -7.61 -8.90 -8.51
N PHE A 162 -8.35 -8.98 -7.41
CA PHE A 162 -7.82 -8.69 -6.09
C PHE A 162 -8.48 -9.55 -5.02
N SER A 163 -7.83 -9.62 -3.86
CA SER A 163 -8.42 -10.06 -2.60
C SER A 163 -7.91 -9.20 -1.46
N ALA A 164 -8.76 -8.97 -0.47
CA ALA A 164 -8.32 -8.43 0.79
C ALA A 164 -8.45 -9.48 1.89
N LYS A 165 -7.62 -9.36 2.91
CA LYS A 165 -7.68 -10.20 4.10
C LYS A 165 -7.55 -9.33 5.33
N VAL A 166 -8.53 -9.46 6.23
CA VAL A 166 -8.65 -8.64 7.43
C VAL A 166 -8.77 -9.56 8.64
N ARG A 167 -7.92 -9.37 9.62
CA ARG A 167 -8.08 -9.92 10.96
C ARG A 167 -8.20 -8.77 11.93
N GLN A 168 -9.33 -8.71 12.59
CA GLN A 168 -9.62 -7.78 13.69
C GLN A 168 -10.35 -8.58 14.76
N GLY A 169 -9.94 -8.44 16.00
CA GLY A 169 -10.65 -9.16 17.05
C GLY A 169 -9.77 -9.49 18.25
N PRO A 170 -10.39 -10.03 19.29
CA PRO A 170 -9.72 -10.36 20.53
C PRO A 170 -8.75 -11.54 20.40
N VAL A 171 -8.12 -11.85 21.51
CA VAL A 171 -7.44 -13.12 21.75
C VAL A 171 -8.47 -14.24 21.70
N VAL A 172 -8.08 -15.36 21.10
CA VAL A 172 -8.82 -16.62 21.16
C VAL A 172 -7.84 -17.68 21.60
N ASP A 173 -8.09 -18.25 22.76
CA ASP A 173 -7.35 -19.39 23.32
C ASP A 173 -8.24 -20.63 23.32
N ASP A 174 -7.65 -21.81 23.45
CA ASP A 174 -8.38 -23.03 23.73
C ASP A 174 -8.90 -22.99 25.18
N GLU A 175 -10.02 -23.65 25.44
CA GLU A 175 -10.74 -23.53 26.73
C GLU A 175 -9.84 -23.87 27.93
N GLU A 176 -8.97 -24.86 27.79
CA GLU A 176 -8.01 -25.27 28.81
C GLU A 176 -6.94 -24.23 29.12
N ASP A 177 -6.58 -23.38 28.14
CA ASP A 177 -5.55 -22.34 28.27
C ASP A 177 -6.04 -21.15 29.09
N TYR A 178 -7.36 -20.92 29.20
CA TYR A 178 -7.90 -19.80 29.98
C TYR A 178 -7.51 -19.84 31.47
N ALA A 179 -7.23 -21.03 32.00
CA ALA A 179 -6.74 -21.17 33.37
C ALA A 179 -5.24 -20.85 33.55
N PHE A 180 -4.48 -20.73 32.46
CA PHE A 180 -3.03 -20.47 32.55
C PHE A 180 -2.76 -19.05 33.09
N PRO A 181 -1.92 -18.89 34.15
CA PRO A 181 -1.76 -17.62 34.87
C PRO A 181 -0.80 -16.66 34.16
N THR A 182 -1.10 -16.29 32.92
CA THR A 182 -0.35 -15.31 32.17
C THR A 182 -1.27 -14.24 31.58
N TRP A 183 -0.72 -13.06 31.36
CA TRP A 183 -1.46 -12.00 30.69
C TRP A 183 -1.70 -12.35 29.22
N ALA A 184 -2.91 -12.08 28.74
CA ALA A 184 -3.29 -12.20 27.34
C ALA A 184 -4.07 -10.94 26.92
N GLY A 185 -3.86 -10.47 25.70
CA GLY A 185 -4.51 -9.26 25.22
C GLY A 185 -3.97 -8.80 23.90
N ILE A 186 -4.33 -7.57 23.51
CA ILE A 186 -3.88 -6.94 22.28
C ILE A 186 -2.97 -5.76 22.63
N VAL A 187 -1.82 -5.66 21.97
CA VAL A 187 -1.02 -4.45 21.92
C VAL A 187 -1.34 -3.72 20.62
N PRO A 188 -2.15 -2.63 20.64
CA PRO A 188 -2.45 -1.88 19.45
C PRO A 188 -1.20 -1.25 18.83
N LEU A 189 -1.10 -1.26 17.52
CA LEU A 189 -0.03 -0.60 16.77
C LEU A 189 -0.63 0.54 15.95
N THR A 190 -0.03 1.71 16.06
CA THR A 190 -0.44 2.89 15.30
C THR A 190 0.77 3.59 14.72
N MET A 191 0.66 3.99 13.45
CA MET A 191 1.65 4.90 12.86
C MET A 191 1.38 6.32 13.38
N LYS A 192 2.40 6.98 13.91
CA LYS A 192 2.31 8.35 14.43
C LYS A 192 3.32 9.23 13.72
N THR A 193 2.87 10.39 13.26
CA THR A 193 3.74 11.42 12.68
C THR A 193 4.57 12.09 13.78
N GLY A 194 5.86 12.27 13.49
CA GLY A 194 6.76 13.05 14.34
C GLY A 194 6.67 14.55 14.04
N ILE A 195 7.43 15.34 14.80
CA ILE A 195 7.60 16.77 14.54
C ILE A 195 8.41 16.92 13.24
N PRO A 196 7.97 17.76 12.28
CA PRO A 196 8.74 18.04 11.07
C PRO A 196 10.14 18.57 11.40
N ILE A 197 11.12 18.13 10.64
CA ILE A 197 12.52 18.54 10.78
C ILE A 197 12.89 19.35 9.52
N ASN A 198 13.35 20.57 9.73
CA ASN A 198 13.77 21.42 8.63
C ASN A 198 15.01 20.89 7.93
N ASP A 199 15.09 21.09 6.59
CA ASP A 199 16.34 20.89 5.85
C ASP A 199 17.39 21.90 6.33
N GLY A 200 18.63 21.45 6.52
CA GLY A 200 19.73 22.31 6.98
C GLY A 200 20.13 23.43 6.02
N ARG A 201 19.57 23.47 4.81
CA ARG A 201 19.76 24.55 3.80
C ARG A 201 18.53 25.44 3.66
N LEU A 202 17.48 25.19 4.43
CA LEU A 202 16.28 26.01 4.38
C LEU A 202 16.58 27.38 4.96
N ASP A 203 16.16 28.44 4.25
CA ASP A 203 16.20 29.80 4.78
C ASP A 203 15.32 29.86 6.06
N PRO A 204 15.85 30.40 7.17
CA PRO A 204 15.12 30.44 8.45
C PRO A 204 13.78 31.20 8.41
N THR A 205 13.55 32.01 7.38
CA THR A 205 12.29 32.74 7.18
C THR A 205 11.14 31.86 6.70
N PHE A 206 11.45 30.64 6.17
CA PHE A 206 10.43 29.71 5.76
C PHE A 206 9.89 28.92 6.94
N GLU A 207 8.60 29.02 7.15
CA GLU A 207 7.90 28.20 8.14
C GLU A 207 7.52 26.83 7.58
N VAL A 208 7.41 25.85 8.48
CA VAL A 208 6.84 24.54 8.14
C VAL A 208 5.38 24.77 7.72
N PRO A 209 4.95 24.32 6.54
CA PRO A 209 3.57 24.53 6.08
C PRO A 209 2.58 23.70 6.91
N GLU A 210 1.33 24.18 6.98
CA GLU A 210 0.30 23.57 7.83
C GLU A 210 -0.01 22.11 7.46
N TYR A 211 0.03 21.75 6.19
CA TYR A 211 -0.17 20.37 5.75
C TYR A 211 0.92 19.42 6.25
N ALA A 212 2.13 19.92 6.56
CA ALA A 212 3.22 19.12 7.14
C ALA A 212 3.20 19.15 8.67
N LYS A 213 2.86 20.31 9.31
CA LYS A 213 2.72 20.41 10.76
C LYS A 213 1.62 19.48 11.29
N ASN A 214 0.48 19.47 10.58
CA ASN A 214 -0.74 18.76 10.98
C ASN A 214 -0.93 17.46 10.19
N TYR A 215 0.13 16.92 9.61
CA TYR A 215 0.02 15.71 8.82
C TYR A 215 -0.49 14.54 9.67
N SER A 216 -1.58 13.98 9.23
CA SER A 216 -2.10 12.73 9.77
C SER A 216 -2.60 11.85 8.61
N ARG A 217 -2.25 10.56 8.64
CA ARG A 217 -2.82 9.63 7.68
C ARG A 217 -4.28 9.38 8.04
N LYS A 218 -5.19 9.52 7.09
CA LYS A 218 -6.59 9.15 7.31
C LYS A 218 -6.64 7.65 7.61
N ARG A 219 -7.32 7.30 8.67
CA ARG A 219 -7.79 5.96 8.97
C ARG A 219 -9.16 5.76 8.39
#